data_6587d05922dcd9dc176445abc5411067
#
_entry.id   6587d05922dcd9dc176445abc5411067
#
_cell.length_a   1.000
_cell.length_b   1.000
_cell.length_c   1.000
_cell.angle_alpha   90.00
_cell.angle_beta   90.00
_cell.angle_gamma   90.00
#
_symmetry.space_group_name_H-M   'P 1'
#
loop_
_entity.id
_entity.type
_entity.pdbx_description
1 polymer ?
#
loop_
_entity_poly.entity_id
_entity_poly.type
_entity_poly.pdbx_seq_one_letter_code
_entity_poly.pdbx_strand_id
1 'polypeptide(L)'
;MTWSWNKLSAAKWEDAWSERIAGNPNAVITKIKGGKTVRITVYCDDEEDALALKKYFGGTVREIKTQDWVATQKREKRPPLKIRDALVITEQSSTENLAALRKQFPSRCILSVPAEMAFGTGDHATTSTCLRFICDAAKSRRKTSWSMTDIGCGTAVLAMAALKLGAEHATAFDFDPMAIE
;
A
#
# COMPACT_ATOMS: atom_id res chain seq x y z
N MET A 1 4.30 -8.81 -20.02
CA MET A 1 3.83 -10.04 -19.32
C MET A 1 4.89 -10.37 -18.30
N THR A 2 4.53 -10.69 -17.07
CA THR A 2 5.50 -10.96 -16.02
C THR A 2 5.58 -12.47 -15.78
N TRP A 3 6.79 -12.99 -15.67
CA TRP A 3 7.05 -14.41 -15.41
C TRP A 3 7.64 -14.58 -14.02
N SER A 4 7.45 -15.72 -13.41
CA SER A 4 8.12 -16.08 -12.16
C SER A 4 8.79 -17.41 -12.25
N TRP A 5 10.05 -17.44 -11.83
CA TRP A 5 10.75 -18.68 -11.53
C TRP A 5 10.65 -18.97 -10.04
N ASN A 6 10.37 -20.22 -9.69
CA ASN A 6 10.18 -20.63 -8.30
C ASN A 6 10.96 -21.89 -7.99
N LYS A 7 11.64 -21.91 -6.84
CA LYS A 7 12.34 -23.09 -6.33
C LYS A 7 12.11 -23.27 -4.84
N LEU A 8 11.91 -24.51 -4.43
CA LEU A 8 11.92 -24.89 -3.02
C LEU A 8 13.31 -25.38 -2.62
N SER A 9 13.77 -24.97 -1.45
CA SER A 9 15.04 -25.40 -0.88
C SER A 9 14.90 -25.62 0.63
N ALA A 10 15.77 -26.45 1.21
CA ALA A 10 15.81 -26.58 2.66
C ALA A 10 16.27 -25.25 3.29
N ALA A 11 15.69 -24.89 4.43
CA ALA A 11 15.96 -23.61 5.11
C ALA A 11 17.43 -23.44 5.50
N LYS A 12 18.16 -24.54 5.73
CA LYS A 12 19.61 -24.50 6.00
C LYS A 12 20.47 -23.90 4.86
N TRP A 13 19.90 -23.80 3.66
CA TRP A 13 20.57 -23.21 2.49
C TRP A 13 20.09 -21.79 2.17
N GLU A 14 19.36 -21.14 3.09
CA GLU A 14 18.80 -19.80 2.91
C GLU A 14 19.91 -18.77 2.61
N ASP A 15 20.99 -18.76 3.40
CA ASP A 15 22.10 -17.83 3.22
C ASP A 15 22.79 -18.04 1.87
N ALA A 16 23.04 -19.28 1.48
CA ALA A 16 23.63 -19.61 0.18
C ALA A 16 22.74 -19.19 -1.00
N TRP A 17 21.43 -19.23 -0.83
CA TRP A 17 20.50 -18.69 -1.84
C TRP A 17 20.50 -17.18 -1.85
N SER A 18 20.52 -16.54 -0.68
CA SER A 18 20.61 -15.08 -0.59
C SER A 18 21.87 -14.55 -1.30
N GLU A 19 22.97 -15.25 -1.15
CA GLU A 19 24.23 -14.90 -1.82
C GLU A 19 24.16 -15.08 -3.34
N ARG A 20 23.53 -16.17 -3.82
CA ARG A 20 23.39 -16.46 -5.27
C ARG A 20 22.49 -15.49 -6.02
N ILE A 21 21.48 -14.94 -5.34
CA ILE A 21 20.54 -13.97 -5.93
C ILE A 21 20.84 -12.53 -5.46
N ALA A 22 21.94 -12.33 -4.75
CA ALA A 22 22.37 -11.00 -4.30
C ALA A 22 22.46 -10.03 -5.48
N GLY A 23 21.91 -8.83 -5.30
CA GLY A 23 21.88 -7.80 -6.35
C GLY A 23 20.74 -7.94 -7.36
N ASN A 24 19.91 -8.98 -7.29
CA ASN A 24 18.69 -9.06 -8.08
C ASN A 24 17.51 -8.46 -7.29
N PRO A 25 16.99 -7.26 -7.65
CA PRO A 25 15.94 -6.58 -6.91
C PRO A 25 14.59 -7.33 -7.00
N ASN A 26 14.44 -8.20 -8.00
CA ASN A 26 13.20 -8.94 -8.26
C ASN A 26 13.19 -10.33 -7.60
N ALA A 27 14.19 -10.62 -6.74
CA ALA A 27 14.30 -11.91 -6.07
C ALA A 27 13.78 -11.82 -4.63
N VAL A 28 12.99 -12.82 -4.22
CA VAL A 28 12.39 -12.92 -2.89
C VAL A 28 12.60 -14.31 -2.32
N ILE A 29 13.05 -14.41 -1.07
CA ILE A 29 13.10 -15.64 -0.30
C ILE A 29 12.01 -15.61 0.77
N THR A 30 11.12 -16.59 0.76
CA THR A 30 10.01 -16.68 1.71
C THR A 30 10.09 -17.99 2.50
N LYS A 31 10.04 -17.89 3.83
CA LYS A 31 9.93 -19.09 4.70
C LYS A 31 8.53 -19.69 4.60
N ILE A 32 8.48 -20.99 4.36
CA ILE A 32 7.21 -21.71 4.33
C ILE A 32 6.83 -22.11 5.77
N LYS A 33 5.52 -22.13 6.03
CA LYS A 33 4.96 -22.52 7.33
C LYS A 33 5.56 -23.86 7.78
N GLY A 34 6.18 -23.88 8.96
CA GLY A 34 6.93 -25.02 9.49
C GLY A 34 8.46 -24.81 9.51
N GLY A 35 8.98 -23.75 8.87
CA GLY A 35 10.36 -23.26 9.02
C GLY A 35 11.48 -24.11 8.44
N LYS A 36 11.17 -25.31 7.90
CA LYS A 36 12.18 -26.24 7.35
C LYS A 36 12.48 -26.02 5.85
N THR A 37 11.66 -25.24 5.18
CA THR A 37 11.74 -25.01 3.73
C THR A 37 11.60 -23.52 3.43
N VAL A 38 12.39 -23.05 2.48
CA VAL A 38 12.27 -21.72 1.88
C VAL A 38 11.83 -21.84 0.43
N ARG A 39 11.07 -20.85 -0.02
CA ARG A 39 10.75 -20.63 -1.44
C ARG A 39 11.58 -19.48 -1.93
N ILE A 40 12.33 -19.70 -3.00
CA ILE A 40 13.01 -18.70 -3.77
C ILE A 40 12.10 -18.37 -4.96
N THR A 41 11.76 -17.10 -5.13
CA THR A 41 11.00 -16.60 -6.28
C THR A 41 11.80 -15.48 -6.94
N VAL A 42 11.95 -15.55 -8.25
CA VAL A 42 12.51 -14.47 -9.06
C VAL A 42 11.45 -14.06 -10.08
N TYR A 43 11.13 -12.77 -10.09
CA TYR A 43 10.23 -12.20 -11.08
C TYR A 43 11.03 -11.75 -12.29
N CYS A 44 10.59 -12.12 -13.49
CA CYS A 44 11.24 -11.86 -14.76
C CYS A 44 10.28 -11.12 -15.69
N ASP A 45 10.80 -10.20 -16.48
CA ASP A 45 9.99 -9.45 -17.44
C ASP A 45 9.64 -10.30 -18.68
N ASP A 46 10.46 -11.29 -18.99
CA ASP A 46 10.25 -12.22 -20.08
C ASP A 46 10.38 -13.70 -19.66
N GLU A 47 9.94 -14.59 -20.54
CA GLU A 47 9.96 -16.04 -20.33
C GLU A 47 11.37 -16.61 -20.42
N GLU A 48 12.22 -16.03 -21.26
CA GLU A 48 13.56 -16.54 -21.56
C GLU A 48 14.44 -16.49 -20.32
N ASP A 49 14.41 -15.39 -19.58
CA ASP A 49 15.13 -15.21 -18.31
C ASP A 49 14.64 -16.22 -17.26
N ALA A 50 13.33 -16.42 -17.14
CA ALA A 50 12.77 -17.40 -16.21
C ALA A 50 13.17 -18.84 -16.57
N LEU A 51 13.22 -19.19 -17.86
CA LEU A 51 13.68 -20.47 -18.35
C LEU A 51 15.18 -20.67 -18.16
N ALA A 52 16.00 -19.63 -18.29
CA ALA A 52 17.42 -19.67 -17.99
C ALA A 52 17.67 -20.04 -16.52
N LEU A 53 16.95 -19.41 -15.59
CA LEU A 53 16.99 -19.74 -14.16
C LEU A 53 16.60 -21.21 -13.92
N LYS A 54 15.54 -21.68 -14.57
CA LYS A 54 15.12 -23.08 -14.48
C LYS A 54 16.17 -24.04 -15.00
N LYS A 55 16.86 -23.70 -16.09
CA LYS A 55 17.94 -24.51 -16.67
C LYS A 55 19.12 -24.67 -15.71
N TYR A 56 19.52 -23.59 -15.04
CA TYR A 56 20.66 -23.62 -14.12
C TYR A 56 20.34 -24.19 -12.73
N PHE A 57 19.18 -23.86 -12.20
CA PHE A 57 18.87 -24.15 -10.80
C PHE A 57 17.74 -25.16 -10.64
N GLY A 58 17.11 -25.61 -11.75
CA GLY A 58 15.87 -26.39 -11.67
C GLY A 58 14.70 -25.53 -11.20
N GLY A 59 13.65 -26.16 -10.67
CA GLY A 59 12.47 -25.42 -10.22
C GLY A 59 11.37 -25.32 -11.28
N THR A 60 10.47 -24.37 -11.15
CA THR A 60 9.30 -24.21 -12.01
C THR A 60 9.18 -22.76 -12.49
N VAL A 61 8.74 -22.60 -13.73
CA VAL A 61 8.42 -21.31 -14.33
C VAL A 61 6.90 -21.20 -14.47
N ARG A 62 6.36 -20.02 -14.20
CA ARG A 62 4.94 -19.71 -14.36
C ARG A 62 4.77 -18.32 -14.94
N GLU A 63 3.87 -18.19 -15.90
CA GLU A 63 3.37 -16.89 -16.32
C GLU A 63 2.51 -16.31 -15.19
N ILE A 64 2.78 -15.07 -14.83
CA ILE A 64 1.92 -14.30 -13.93
C ILE A 64 0.95 -13.55 -14.83
N LYS A 65 -0.25 -14.09 -14.97
CA LYS A 65 -1.33 -13.33 -15.60
C LYS A 65 -1.60 -12.13 -14.72
N THR A 66 -1.50 -10.95 -15.29
CA THR A 66 -1.96 -9.71 -14.66
C THR A 66 -3.46 -9.89 -14.45
N GLN A 67 -3.83 -10.48 -13.33
CA GLN A 67 -5.21 -10.45 -12.90
C GLN A 67 -5.49 -9.00 -12.58
N ASP A 68 -6.56 -8.50 -13.15
CA ASP A 68 -7.12 -7.22 -12.75
C ASP A 68 -7.62 -7.37 -11.29
N TRP A 69 -6.72 -7.13 -10.36
CA TRP A 69 -6.97 -7.26 -8.91
C TRP A 69 -8.12 -6.36 -8.48
N VAL A 70 -8.36 -5.30 -9.22
CA VAL A 70 -9.47 -4.36 -9.00
C VAL A 70 -10.80 -5.04 -9.33
N ALA A 71 -10.86 -5.80 -10.44
CA ALA A 71 -12.08 -6.48 -10.89
C ALA A 71 -12.40 -7.75 -10.07
N THR A 72 -11.38 -8.44 -9.54
CA THR A 72 -11.56 -9.72 -8.82
C THR A 72 -11.85 -9.54 -7.33
N GLN A 73 -11.48 -8.43 -6.73
CA GLN A 73 -11.87 -8.12 -5.38
C GLN A 73 -13.32 -7.59 -5.36
N LYS A 74 -14.30 -8.48 -5.18
CA LYS A 74 -15.55 -8.10 -4.52
C LYS A 74 -15.20 -7.63 -3.09
N ARG A 75 -14.67 -6.41 -2.97
CA ARG A 75 -14.41 -5.81 -1.66
C ARG A 75 -15.77 -5.59 -1.00
N GLU A 76 -16.01 -6.30 0.09
CA GLU A 76 -17.07 -5.89 1.00
C GLU A 76 -16.83 -4.40 1.32
N LYS A 77 -17.88 -3.59 1.19
CA LYS A 77 -17.81 -2.16 1.49
C LYS A 77 -17.33 -2.01 2.93
N ARG A 78 -16.12 -1.52 3.09
CA ARG A 78 -15.55 -1.32 4.42
C ARG A 78 -16.32 -0.24 5.18
N PRO A 79 -16.53 -0.41 6.49
CA PRO A 79 -17.14 0.64 7.28
C PRO A 79 -16.23 1.87 7.30
N PRO A 80 -16.80 3.09 7.39
CA PRO A 80 -16.02 4.30 7.47
C PRO A 80 -15.04 4.28 8.65
N LEU A 81 -13.76 4.59 8.40
CA LEU A 81 -12.71 4.60 9.40
C LEU A 81 -12.78 5.91 10.19
N LYS A 82 -12.95 5.81 11.50
CA LYS A 82 -13.00 6.97 12.40
C LYS A 82 -11.62 7.24 13.00
N ILE A 83 -11.10 8.44 12.80
CA ILE A 83 -9.81 8.89 13.32
C ILE A 83 -10.05 10.01 14.33
N ARG A 84 -9.78 9.72 15.59
CA ARG A 84 -10.09 10.64 16.70
C ARG A 84 -11.57 11.07 16.65
N ASP A 85 -11.85 12.29 17.09
CA ASP A 85 -13.13 13.01 16.97
C ASP A 85 -13.16 13.96 15.77
N ALA A 86 -12.12 13.94 14.92
CA ALA A 86 -11.85 14.96 13.90
C ALA A 86 -12.11 14.48 12.47
N LEU A 87 -11.81 13.21 12.13
CA LEU A 87 -11.88 12.72 10.76
C LEU A 87 -12.71 11.44 10.63
N VAL A 88 -13.32 11.29 9.45
CA VAL A 88 -13.86 10.03 8.93
C VAL A 88 -13.31 9.83 7.53
N ILE A 89 -12.71 8.66 7.28
CA ILE A 89 -12.20 8.26 5.96
C ILE A 89 -13.12 7.19 5.40
N THR A 90 -13.47 7.29 4.14
CA THR A 90 -14.38 6.36 3.46
C THR A 90 -13.95 6.11 2.02
N GLU A 91 -14.21 4.91 1.52
CA GLU A 91 -14.08 4.58 0.09
C GLU A 91 -15.31 5.05 -0.73
N GLN A 92 -16.38 5.49 -0.06
CA GLN A 92 -17.60 5.92 -0.73
C GLN A 92 -17.39 7.31 -1.36
N SER A 93 -17.71 7.43 -2.66
CA SER A 93 -17.52 8.66 -3.44
C SER A 93 -18.83 9.31 -3.88
N SER A 94 -19.99 8.61 -3.79
CA SER A 94 -21.26 9.18 -4.24
C SER A 94 -21.70 10.35 -3.36
N THR A 95 -22.25 11.38 -3.96
CA THR A 95 -22.73 12.60 -3.28
C THR A 95 -23.74 12.27 -2.17
N GLU A 96 -24.63 11.30 -2.42
CA GLU A 96 -25.66 10.86 -1.48
C GLU A 96 -25.04 10.20 -0.24
N ASN A 97 -24.09 9.29 -0.45
CA ASN A 97 -23.42 8.59 0.65
C ASN A 97 -22.58 9.56 1.49
N LEU A 98 -21.87 10.51 0.85
CA LEU A 98 -21.12 11.54 1.56
C LEU A 98 -22.02 12.48 2.34
N ALA A 99 -23.20 12.84 1.81
CA ALA A 99 -24.20 13.62 2.53
C ALA A 99 -24.75 12.88 3.76
N ALA A 100 -25.01 11.57 3.64
CA ALA A 100 -25.42 10.73 4.75
C ALA A 100 -24.35 10.66 5.85
N LEU A 101 -23.07 10.50 5.47
CA LEU A 101 -21.95 10.50 6.41
C LEU A 101 -21.79 11.85 7.12
N ARG A 102 -21.95 12.98 6.42
CA ARG A 102 -21.91 14.31 7.05
C ARG A 102 -23.03 14.48 8.08
N LYS A 103 -24.23 13.96 7.82
CA LYS A 103 -25.32 13.96 8.81
C LYS A 103 -25.02 13.06 10.00
N GLN A 104 -24.41 11.89 9.77
CA GLN A 104 -24.06 10.95 10.82
C GLN A 104 -22.90 11.46 11.70
N PHE A 105 -21.95 12.21 11.12
CA PHE A 105 -20.76 12.73 11.80
C PHE A 105 -20.60 14.23 11.65
N PRO A 106 -21.51 15.05 12.20
CA PRO A 106 -21.58 16.50 11.93
C PRO A 106 -20.36 17.29 12.41
N SER A 107 -19.63 16.78 13.41
CA SER A 107 -18.41 17.41 13.97
C SER A 107 -17.13 16.93 13.34
N ARG A 108 -17.17 16.02 12.34
CA ARG A 108 -15.99 15.41 11.72
C ARG A 108 -15.84 15.82 10.26
N CYS A 109 -14.61 16.02 9.84
CA CYS A 109 -14.30 16.16 8.42
C CYS A 109 -14.40 14.80 7.74
N ILE A 110 -15.09 14.74 6.60
CA ILE A 110 -15.21 13.51 5.79
C ILE A 110 -14.20 13.58 4.66
N LEU A 111 -13.35 12.57 4.54
CA LEU A 111 -12.44 12.32 3.43
C LEU A 111 -12.89 11.09 2.66
N SER A 112 -13.14 11.29 1.37
CA SER A 112 -13.37 10.20 0.43
C SER A 112 -12.03 9.86 -0.24
N VAL A 113 -11.58 8.62 -0.04
CA VAL A 113 -10.38 8.08 -0.66
C VAL A 113 -10.81 6.81 -1.39
N PRO A 114 -10.98 6.87 -2.71
CA PRO A 114 -11.36 5.69 -3.49
C PRO A 114 -10.35 4.55 -3.26
N ALA A 115 -10.83 3.32 -3.31
CA ALA A 115 -9.98 2.14 -3.20
C ALA A 115 -9.26 1.91 -4.54
N GLU A 116 -8.17 2.61 -4.74
CA GLU A 116 -7.29 2.50 -5.91
C GLU A 116 -6.08 1.60 -5.59
N MET A 117 -5.23 1.39 -6.59
CA MET A 117 -4.03 0.56 -6.46
C MET A 117 -2.94 1.19 -5.58
N ALA A 118 -3.04 2.50 -5.29
CA ALA A 118 -2.07 3.20 -4.46
C ALA A 118 -2.21 2.85 -2.97
N PHE A 119 -1.07 2.75 -2.30
CA PHE A 119 -1.00 2.52 -0.85
C PHE A 119 -1.53 3.75 -0.10
N GLY A 120 -2.26 3.51 1.02
CA GLY A 120 -2.62 4.62 1.90
C GLY A 120 -4.13 4.90 2.03
N THR A 121 -4.99 3.90 1.81
CA THR A 121 -6.45 4.03 2.02
C THR A 121 -6.87 4.31 3.48
N GLY A 122 -5.90 4.41 4.40
CA GLY A 122 -6.13 4.67 5.83
C GLY A 122 -6.21 3.43 6.70
N ASP A 123 -6.43 2.26 6.14
CA ASP A 123 -6.62 0.99 6.89
C ASP A 123 -5.34 0.44 7.48
N HIS A 124 -4.20 0.72 6.86
CA HIS A 124 -2.94 0.24 7.39
C HIS A 124 -2.63 0.90 8.73
N ALA A 125 -2.11 0.13 9.68
CA ALA A 125 -1.83 0.61 11.03
C ALA A 125 -0.92 1.87 11.06
N THR A 126 0.06 1.94 10.16
CA THR A 126 0.95 3.11 10.03
C THR A 126 0.19 4.33 9.56
N THR A 127 -0.60 4.23 8.49
CA THR A 127 -1.39 5.34 7.95
C THR A 127 -2.39 5.86 8.98
N SER A 128 -3.13 4.97 9.65
CA SER A 128 -4.07 5.36 10.70
C SER A 128 -3.39 6.02 11.89
N THR A 129 -2.16 5.62 12.22
CA THR A 129 -1.36 6.25 13.29
C THR A 129 -0.90 7.64 12.87
N CYS A 130 -0.39 7.82 11.66
CA CYS A 130 -0.03 9.15 11.13
C CYS A 130 -1.23 10.10 11.11
N LEU A 131 -2.41 9.62 10.69
CA LEU A 131 -3.64 10.40 10.72
C LEU A 131 -4.02 10.88 12.15
N ARG A 132 -3.82 10.02 13.17
CA ARG A 132 -4.01 10.42 14.57
C ARG A 132 -3.05 11.51 14.98
N PHE A 133 -1.76 11.41 14.60
CA PHE A 133 -0.78 12.47 14.87
C PHE A 133 -1.13 13.78 14.19
N ILE A 134 -1.62 13.74 12.95
CA ILE A 134 -2.09 14.94 12.23
C ILE A 134 -3.27 15.59 12.98
N CYS A 135 -4.25 14.79 13.44
CA CYS A 135 -5.36 15.31 14.24
C CYS A 135 -4.88 15.98 15.53
N ASP A 136 -3.94 15.36 16.23
CA ASP A 136 -3.39 15.88 17.48
C ASP A 136 -2.56 17.16 17.22
N ALA A 137 -1.76 17.20 16.16
CA ALA A 137 -1.00 18.37 15.73
C ALA A 137 -1.91 19.52 15.32
N ALA A 138 -2.94 19.26 14.53
CA ALA A 138 -3.92 20.27 14.12
C ALA A 138 -4.65 20.88 15.33
N LYS A 139 -5.02 20.05 16.31
CA LYS A 139 -5.64 20.51 17.55
C LYS A 139 -4.73 21.45 18.35
N SER A 140 -3.44 21.16 18.42
CA SER A 140 -2.46 22.03 19.13
C SER A 140 -2.16 23.31 18.37
N ARG A 141 -2.36 23.35 17.04
CA ARG A 141 -2.02 24.48 16.15
C ARG A 141 -3.21 25.31 15.68
N ARG A 142 -4.38 25.19 16.29
CA ARG A 142 -5.61 25.91 15.89
C ARG A 142 -5.49 27.43 15.76
N LYS A 143 -4.49 28.03 16.41
CA LYS A 143 -4.26 29.49 16.42
C LYS A 143 -3.00 29.91 15.68
N THR A 144 -2.32 28.98 15.03
CA THR A 144 -1.07 29.25 14.32
C THR A 144 -1.14 28.72 12.92
N SER A 145 -0.56 29.44 11.97
CA SER A 145 -0.32 28.95 10.61
C SER A 145 0.61 27.74 10.65
N TRP A 146 0.29 26.71 9.85
CA TRP A 146 1.12 25.53 9.70
C TRP A 146 0.97 24.91 8.31
N SER A 147 2.01 24.22 7.90
CA SER A 147 2.05 23.47 6.64
C SER A 147 2.52 22.05 6.88
N MET A 148 2.32 21.18 5.90
CA MET A 148 2.73 19.77 5.95
C MET A 148 3.44 19.38 4.66
N THR A 149 4.43 18.50 4.80
CA THR A 149 5.05 17.78 3.67
C THR A 149 4.83 16.30 3.87
N ASP A 150 4.25 15.64 2.86
CA ASP A 150 3.94 14.20 2.82
C ASP A 150 4.92 13.52 1.85
N ILE A 151 5.87 12.77 2.39
CA ILE A 151 6.94 12.10 1.64
C ILE A 151 6.58 10.63 1.49
N GLY A 152 6.46 10.15 0.26
CA GLY A 152 5.88 8.83 -0.02
C GLY A 152 4.37 8.85 0.21
N CYS A 153 3.69 9.81 -0.43
CA CYS A 153 2.32 10.17 -0.11
C CYS A 153 1.27 9.10 -0.49
N GLY A 154 1.58 8.19 -1.41
CA GLY A 154 0.61 7.23 -1.93
C GLY A 154 -0.67 7.93 -2.39
N THR A 155 -1.82 7.60 -1.79
CA THR A 155 -3.11 8.27 -2.06
C THR A 155 -3.19 9.72 -1.59
N ALA A 156 -2.12 10.30 -1.05
CA ALA A 156 -2.05 11.62 -0.43
C ALA A 156 -3.08 11.84 0.71
N VAL A 157 -3.59 10.78 1.32
CA VAL A 157 -4.59 10.86 2.39
C VAL A 157 -4.12 11.69 3.59
N LEU A 158 -2.82 11.66 3.90
CA LEU A 158 -2.26 12.42 5.01
C LEU A 158 -2.23 13.91 4.69
N ALA A 159 -1.79 14.29 3.49
CA ALA A 159 -1.81 15.68 3.00
C ALA A 159 -3.23 16.23 2.94
N MET A 160 -4.18 15.47 2.40
CA MET A 160 -5.60 15.83 2.36
C MET A 160 -6.19 16.02 3.77
N ALA A 161 -5.84 15.14 4.71
CA ALA A 161 -6.26 15.26 6.11
C ALA A 161 -5.73 16.55 6.75
N ALA A 162 -4.45 16.87 6.52
CA ALA A 162 -3.84 18.10 7.04
C ALA A 162 -4.57 19.35 6.55
N LEU A 163 -4.84 19.45 5.24
CA LEU A 163 -5.60 20.57 4.66
C LEU A 163 -7.01 20.66 5.25
N LYS A 164 -7.73 19.55 5.38
CA LYS A 164 -9.07 19.52 5.99
C LYS A 164 -9.08 19.92 7.46
N LEU A 165 -7.97 19.75 8.15
CA LEU A 165 -7.80 20.09 9.56
C LEU A 165 -7.16 21.46 9.79
N GLY A 166 -6.95 22.26 8.73
CA GLY A 166 -6.54 23.66 8.82
C GLY A 166 -5.07 23.93 8.54
N ALA A 167 -4.36 23.02 7.88
CA ALA A 167 -3.08 23.37 7.26
C ALA A 167 -3.32 24.37 6.10
N GLU A 168 -2.51 25.41 6.00
CA GLU A 168 -2.58 26.37 4.88
C GLU A 168 -2.05 25.77 3.59
N HIS A 169 -1.02 24.95 3.72
CA HIS A 169 -0.37 24.28 2.60
C HIS A 169 -0.06 22.81 2.95
N ALA A 170 -0.20 21.93 1.94
CA ALA A 170 0.35 20.59 1.97
C ALA A 170 1.08 20.33 0.66
N THR A 171 2.33 19.87 0.76
CA THR A 171 3.12 19.36 -0.36
C THR A 171 3.18 17.85 -0.25
N ALA A 172 2.81 17.14 -1.31
CA ALA A 172 2.83 15.70 -1.34
C ALA A 172 3.62 15.23 -2.57
N PHE A 173 4.48 14.23 -2.40
CA PHE A 173 5.21 13.62 -3.50
C PHE A 173 5.46 12.13 -3.22
N ASP A 174 5.49 11.34 -4.29
CA ASP A 174 5.80 9.93 -4.25
C ASP A 174 6.83 9.58 -5.33
N PHE A 175 7.55 8.49 -5.11
CA PHE A 175 8.47 7.95 -6.11
C PHE A 175 7.71 7.13 -7.16
N ASP A 176 6.57 6.55 -6.80
CA ASP A 176 5.72 5.78 -7.70
C ASP A 176 4.83 6.72 -8.54
N PRO A 177 5.03 6.78 -9.88
CA PRO A 177 4.18 7.60 -10.74
C PRO A 177 2.70 7.24 -10.65
N MET A 178 2.37 5.96 -10.40
CA MET A 178 0.99 5.49 -10.26
C MET A 178 0.28 6.03 -9.01
N ALA A 179 1.03 6.57 -8.07
CA ALA A 179 0.47 7.19 -6.86
C ALA A 179 0.02 8.65 -7.10
N ILE A 180 0.45 9.28 -8.21
CA ILE A 180 0.29 10.72 -8.48
C ILE A 180 -0.76 10.98 -9.58
N GLU A 181 -1.19 9.94 -10.31
CA GLU A 181 -2.27 10.01 -11.29
C GLU A 181 -3.66 10.03 -10.63
#